data_a37e945043dd7e8e7245474b605ad4c4
#
_entry.id   a37e945043dd7e8e7245474b605ad4c4
#
_cell.length_a   1.000
_cell.length_b   1.000
_cell.length_c   1.000
_cell.angle_alpha   90.00
_cell.angle_beta   90.00
_cell.angle_gamma   90.00
#
_symmetry.space_group_name_H-M   'P 1'
#
loop_
_entity.id
_entity.type
_entity.pdbx_description
1 polymer ?
#
loop_
_entity_poly.entity_id
_entity_poly.type
_entity_poly.pdbx_seq_one_letter_code
_entity_poly.pdbx_strand_id
1 'polypeptide(L)'
;MKSKSIKILLMGAAITSMLSSCGDSWFEREPKNILTNELVWNDPNMIKSQLANLYNRIPQLHGDFNTGGMCETDDAMYCGTLDQNYRNELRYGNDYGRWWDYGLIRDINMSIENIDKYGTDISADEKLQFKAEFRFIRAYVYFELVRRMGGVPLITTTLEYDFSGDPSYLRNPRAKEHEIYDLS
;
A
#
# COMPACT_ATOMS: atom_id res chain seq x y z
N MET A 1 -55.77 -41.39 29.78
CA MET A 1 -54.34 -41.05 29.94
C MET A 1 -53.57 -40.93 28.61
N LYS A 2 -53.83 -41.69 27.57
CA LYS A 2 -53.08 -41.68 26.31
C LYS A 2 -53.16 -40.35 25.53
N SER A 3 -54.28 -39.62 25.58
CA SER A 3 -54.43 -38.34 24.83
C SER A 3 -53.58 -37.19 25.32
N LYS A 4 -53.31 -37.09 26.65
CA LYS A 4 -52.46 -36.01 27.20
C LYS A 4 -50.97 -36.24 26.85
N SER A 5 -50.49 -37.48 26.85
CA SER A 5 -49.13 -37.80 26.47
C SER A 5 -48.81 -37.51 25.00
N ILE A 6 -49.76 -37.75 24.09
CA ILE A 6 -49.63 -37.45 22.66
C ILE A 6 -49.53 -35.94 22.43
N LYS A 7 -50.32 -35.12 23.13
CA LYS A 7 -50.28 -33.66 23.03
C LYS A 7 -48.94 -33.08 23.54
N ILE A 8 -48.38 -33.62 24.59
CA ILE A 8 -47.07 -33.23 25.11
C ILE A 8 -45.94 -33.59 24.14
N LEU A 9 -46.04 -34.78 23.50
CA LEU A 9 -45.06 -35.23 22.50
C LEU A 9 -45.09 -34.38 21.22
N LEU A 10 -46.28 -34.01 20.74
CA LEU A 10 -46.46 -33.11 19.59
C LEU A 10 -45.99 -31.68 19.90
N MET A 11 -46.18 -31.20 21.11
CA MET A 11 -45.71 -29.87 21.53
C MET A 11 -44.20 -29.83 21.68
N GLY A 12 -43.57 -30.93 22.16
CA GLY A 12 -42.10 -31.07 22.18
C GLY A 12 -41.49 -31.10 20.80
N ALA A 13 -42.09 -31.83 19.85
CA ALA A 13 -41.64 -31.91 18.47
C ALA A 13 -41.73 -30.56 17.73
N ALA A 14 -42.77 -29.75 18.02
CA ALA A 14 -42.94 -28.40 17.46
C ALA A 14 -41.90 -27.40 17.99
N ILE A 15 -41.47 -27.55 19.25
CA ILE A 15 -40.45 -26.68 19.85
C ILE A 15 -39.07 -27.02 19.29
N THR A 16 -38.73 -28.28 19.08
CA THR A 16 -37.45 -28.69 18.50
C THR A 16 -37.29 -28.29 17.04
N SER A 17 -38.36 -28.20 16.26
CA SER A 17 -38.29 -27.72 14.86
C SER A 17 -38.11 -26.22 14.73
N MET A 18 -38.36 -25.42 15.77
CA MET A 18 -38.08 -23.96 15.77
C MET A 18 -36.66 -23.62 16.10
N LEU A 19 -35.85 -24.55 16.63
CA LEU A 19 -34.45 -24.30 17.03
C LEU A 19 -33.49 -24.52 15.85
N SER A 20 -33.91 -25.04 14.71
CA SER A 20 -33.07 -25.27 13.53
C SER A 20 -33.08 -24.11 12.53
N SER A 21 -33.72 -22.98 12.85
CA SER A 21 -33.89 -21.83 11.95
C SER A 21 -32.79 -20.77 12.03
N CYS A 22 -31.72 -20.98 12.74
CA CYS A 22 -30.56 -20.10 12.70
C CYS A 22 -29.62 -20.55 11.59
N GLY A 23 -30.00 -20.32 10.33
CA GLY A 23 -29.02 -20.28 9.25
C GLY A 23 -28.25 -18.98 9.32
N ASP A 24 -26.93 -19.03 9.61
CA ASP A 24 -26.04 -17.85 9.71
C ASP A 24 -26.01 -17.02 8.41
N SER A 25 -26.45 -17.60 7.29
CA SER A 25 -26.48 -16.95 5.97
C SER A 25 -27.32 -15.67 5.87
N TRP A 26 -28.25 -15.44 6.81
CA TRP A 26 -29.05 -14.21 6.80
C TRP A 26 -28.30 -13.02 7.45
N PHE A 27 -27.34 -13.28 8.28
CA PHE A 27 -26.48 -12.27 8.91
C PHE A 27 -25.21 -11.99 8.09
N GLU A 28 -24.79 -12.89 7.21
CA GLU A 28 -23.72 -12.70 6.25
C GLU A 28 -24.20 -11.88 5.04
N ARG A 29 -24.55 -10.63 5.28
CA ARG A 29 -24.72 -9.66 4.21
C ARG A 29 -23.34 -9.12 3.86
N GLU A 30 -22.82 -9.54 2.73
CA GLU A 30 -21.66 -8.85 2.14
C GLU A 30 -22.01 -7.35 2.00
N PRO A 31 -21.24 -6.46 2.63
CA PRO A 31 -21.51 -5.02 2.53
C PRO A 31 -21.32 -4.62 1.07
N LYS A 32 -22.40 -4.21 0.40
CA LYS A 32 -22.38 -3.83 -1.02
C LYS A 32 -21.50 -2.59 -1.33
N ASN A 33 -20.99 -1.93 -0.30
CA ASN A 33 -20.19 -0.71 -0.40
C ASN A 33 -18.71 -0.91 -0.01
N ILE A 34 -18.26 -2.13 0.24
CA ILE A 34 -16.86 -2.40 0.50
C ILE A 34 -16.20 -2.83 -0.81
N LEU A 35 -15.18 -2.07 -1.22
CA LEU A 35 -14.29 -2.48 -2.29
C LEU A 35 -13.43 -3.63 -1.79
N THR A 36 -13.65 -4.82 -2.34
CA THR A 36 -12.80 -5.99 -2.08
C THR A 36 -11.59 -5.96 -3.00
N ASN A 37 -10.54 -6.69 -2.64
CA ASN A 37 -9.36 -6.81 -3.49
C ASN A 37 -9.71 -7.37 -4.87
N GLU A 38 -10.60 -8.34 -4.94
CA GLU A 38 -11.07 -8.95 -6.20
C GLU A 38 -11.72 -7.91 -7.11
N LEU A 39 -12.54 -7.02 -6.57
CA LEU A 39 -13.19 -5.97 -7.35
C LEU A 39 -12.19 -4.94 -7.86
N VAL A 40 -11.23 -4.55 -7.02
CA VAL A 40 -10.23 -3.52 -7.37
C VAL A 40 -9.26 -4.03 -8.43
N TRP A 41 -8.74 -5.25 -8.27
CA TRP A 41 -7.66 -5.76 -9.11
C TRP A 41 -8.14 -6.45 -10.39
N ASN A 42 -9.46 -6.60 -10.58
CA ASN A 42 -10.08 -7.06 -11.83
C ASN A 42 -10.69 -5.91 -12.67
N ASP A 43 -10.74 -4.69 -12.15
CA ASP A 43 -11.18 -3.52 -12.90
C ASP A 43 -10.00 -2.66 -13.33
N PRO A 44 -9.68 -2.56 -14.64
CA PRO A 44 -8.60 -1.71 -15.15
C PRO A 44 -8.71 -0.23 -14.73
N ASN A 45 -9.91 0.31 -14.52
CA ASN A 45 -10.09 1.69 -14.09
C ASN A 45 -9.74 1.89 -12.62
N MET A 46 -10.02 0.89 -11.78
CA MET A 46 -9.60 0.90 -10.37
C MET A 46 -8.09 0.79 -10.25
N ILE A 47 -7.46 -0.07 -11.06
CA ILE A 47 -5.99 -0.17 -11.12
C ILE A 47 -5.36 1.15 -11.58
N LYS A 48 -5.92 1.80 -12.61
CA LYS A 48 -5.48 3.13 -13.05
C LYS A 48 -5.64 4.20 -11.97
N SER A 49 -6.71 4.13 -11.19
CA SER A 49 -6.93 5.03 -10.04
C SER A 49 -5.88 4.82 -8.96
N GLN A 50 -5.50 3.57 -8.69
CA GLN A 50 -4.39 3.25 -7.78
C GLN A 50 -3.06 3.77 -8.31
N LEU A 51 -2.75 3.58 -9.59
CA LEU A 51 -1.57 4.16 -10.23
C LEU A 51 -1.54 5.67 -10.11
N ALA A 52 -2.66 6.35 -10.39
CA ALA A 52 -2.76 7.81 -10.27
C ALA A 52 -2.48 8.27 -8.83
N ASN A 53 -2.97 7.54 -7.83
CA ASN A 53 -2.66 7.81 -6.42
C ASN A 53 -1.17 7.68 -6.13
N LEU A 54 -0.52 6.62 -6.60
CA LEU A 54 0.91 6.41 -6.41
C LEU A 54 1.74 7.48 -7.12
N TYR A 55 1.39 7.84 -8.36
CA TYR A 55 2.04 8.95 -9.08
C TYR A 55 1.93 10.28 -8.34
N ASN A 56 0.78 10.58 -7.75
CA ASN A 56 0.57 11.81 -6.98
C ASN A 56 1.40 11.86 -5.69
N ARG A 57 1.84 10.72 -5.18
CA ARG A 57 2.69 10.61 -3.99
C ARG A 57 4.18 10.67 -4.29
N ILE A 58 4.58 10.54 -5.55
CA ILE A 58 5.99 10.66 -5.92
C ILE A 58 6.46 12.06 -5.52
N PRO A 59 7.56 12.18 -4.77
CA PRO A 59 8.14 13.46 -4.46
C PRO A 59 8.46 14.19 -5.75
N GLN A 60 7.83 15.33 -5.97
CA GLN A 60 8.09 16.13 -7.16
C GLN A 60 9.49 16.73 -7.04
N LEU A 61 10.25 16.63 -8.11
CA LEU A 61 11.42 17.44 -8.28
C LEU A 61 10.96 18.90 -8.22
N HIS A 62 11.25 19.58 -7.15
CA HIS A 62 11.03 21.02 -7.06
C HIS A 62 11.99 21.69 -8.04
N GLY A 63 11.61 21.70 -9.30
CA GLY A 63 12.33 22.38 -10.36
C GLY A 63 11.79 23.77 -10.65
N ASP A 64 10.86 24.26 -9.82
CA ASP A 64 10.44 25.63 -9.98
C ASP A 64 11.41 26.57 -9.25
N PHE A 65 11.86 27.56 -9.99
CA PHE A 65 12.76 28.63 -9.51
C PHE A 65 12.22 29.36 -8.28
N ASN A 66 11.02 29.01 -7.82
CA ASN A 66 10.32 29.71 -6.74
C ASN A 66 10.34 28.98 -5.41
N THR A 67 10.78 27.72 -5.32
CA THR A 67 10.66 26.89 -4.12
C THR A 67 11.93 26.17 -3.70
N GLY A 68 13.06 26.80 -3.79
CA GLY A 68 14.19 26.38 -2.99
C GLY A 68 15.17 25.40 -3.60
N GLY A 69 14.93 24.79 -4.75
CA GLY A 69 15.91 23.88 -5.36
C GLY A 69 17.26 24.54 -5.64
N MET A 70 17.27 25.83 -6.01
CA MET A 70 18.49 26.61 -6.17
C MET A 70 19.05 27.17 -4.85
N CYS A 71 18.20 27.30 -3.82
CA CYS A 71 18.62 27.74 -2.49
C CYS A 71 19.23 26.60 -1.65
N GLU A 72 19.16 25.35 -2.12
CA GLU A 72 19.85 24.20 -1.54
C GLU A 72 21.31 24.11 -1.99
N THR A 73 21.68 24.91 -2.99
CA THR A 73 23.02 25.07 -3.51
C THR A 73 23.53 26.47 -3.20
N ASP A 74 24.72 26.81 -3.62
CA ASP A 74 25.30 28.16 -3.51
C ASP A 74 24.90 29.13 -4.63
N ASP A 75 24.03 28.65 -5.56
CA ASP A 75 23.61 29.41 -6.74
C ASP A 75 22.58 30.50 -6.44
N ALA A 76 21.79 30.37 -5.37
CA ALA A 76 20.79 31.36 -5.02
C ALA A 76 20.54 31.46 -3.50
N MET A 77 20.08 32.63 -3.06
CA MET A 77 19.59 32.86 -1.71
C MET A 77 18.13 33.31 -1.76
N TYR A 78 17.29 32.72 -0.92
CA TYR A 78 15.90 33.14 -0.80
C TYR A 78 15.81 34.55 -0.17
N CYS A 79 15.07 35.43 -0.82
CA CYS A 79 14.94 36.82 -0.39
C CYS A 79 13.74 37.12 0.52
N GLY A 80 12.95 36.10 0.86
CA GLY A 80 11.77 36.22 1.74
C GLY A 80 12.05 35.85 3.18
N THR A 81 10.99 35.51 3.93
CA THR A 81 11.13 34.99 5.29
C THR A 81 11.83 33.65 5.25
N LEU A 82 13.01 33.57 5.83
CA LEU A 82 13.84 32.37 5.86
C LEU A 82 13.19 31.32 6.77
N ASP A 83 12.49 30.36 6.20
CA ASP A 83 12.24 29.10 6.85
C ASP A 83 13.53 28.27 6.93
N GLN A 84 13.59 27.34 7.86
CA GLN A 84 14.77 26.49 8.10
C GLN A 84 15.25 25.75 6.85
N ASN A 85 14.34 25.46 5.91
CA ASN A 85 14.62 24.77 4.66
C ASN A 85 15.38 25.62 3.62
N TYR A 86 15.43 26.95 3.79
CA TYR A 86 16.03 27.90 2.83
C TYR A 86 17.34 28.52 3.30
N ARG A 87 17.93 27.97 4.37
CA ARG A 87 19.16 28.52 4.97
C ARG A 87 20.45 27.94 4.43
N ASN A 88 20.41 27.13 3.36
CA ASN A 88 21.56 26.34 2.90
C ASN A 88 22.17 25.45 4.00
N GLU A 89 21.38 25.13 5.02
CA GLU A 89 21.81 24.27 6.11
C GLU A 89 21.37 22.84 5.82
N LEU A 90 22.28 21.98 5.40
CA LEU A 90 22.08 20.54 5.37
C LEU A 90 21.89 20.04 6.81
N ARG A 91 20.64 19.82 7.22
CA ARG A 91 20.31 19.21 8.51
C ARG A 91 20.10 17.72 8.36
N TYR A 92 21.01 16.95 8.90
CA TYR A 92 20.82 15.52 9.06
C TYR A 92 19.68 15.26 10.05
N GLY A 93 18.65 14.53 9.65
CA GLY A 93 17.59 14.08 10.54
C GLY A 93 16.17 14.58 10.22
N ASN A 94 16.00 15.51 9.31
CA ASN A 94 14.69 15.86 8.80
C ASN A 94 14.37 15.04 7.55
N ASP A 95 13.10 14.60 7.45
CA ASP A 95 12.57 13.99 6.24
C ASP A 95 12.49 15.05 5.14
N TYR A 96 13.60 15.25 4.44
CA TYR A 96 13.71 16.19 3.34
C TYR A 96 12.65 15.91 2.29
N GLY A 97 11.51 16.61 2.38
CA GLY A 97 10.49 16.59 1.35
C GLY A 97 9.82 15.23 1.11
N ARG A 98 9.73 14.36 2.13
CA ARG A 98 9.09 13.03 2.06
C ARG A 98 9.87 11.97 1.26
N TRP A 99 11.17 12.13 1.12
CA TRP A 99 11.99 11.15 0.39
C TRP A 99 12.04 9.77 1.06
N TRP A 100 11.90 9.69 2.40
CA TRP A 100 11.88 8.46 3.18
C TRP A 100 10.50 7.79 3.25
N ASP A 101 9.65 7.95 2.23
CA ASP A 101 8.32 7.34 2.21
C ASP A 101 8.37 5.85 1.87
N TYR A 102 8.80 5.04 2.84
CA TYR A 102 8.71 3.58 2.73
C TYR A 102 7.24 3.08 2.75
N GLY A 103 6.29 3.91 3.16
CA GLY A 103 4.88 3.65 2.99
C GLY A 103 4.49 3.62 1.51
N LEU A 104 5.03 4.53 0.70
CA LEU A 104 4.85 4.51 -0.76
C LEU A 104 5.46 3.23 -1.37
N ILE A 105 6.68 2.86 -0.98
CA ILE A 105 7.34 1.63 -1.45
C ILE A 105 6.52 0.39 -1.09
N ARG A 106 5.99 0.32 0.14
CA ARG A 106 5.11 -0.75 0.59
C ARG A 106 3.86 -0.85 -0.27
N ASP A 107 3.19 0.27 -0.53
CA ASP A 107 1.96 0.29 -1.32
C ASP A 107 2.20 -0.10 -2.78
N ILE A 108 3.37 0.25 -3.34
CA ILE A 108 3.78 -0.19 -4.68
C ILE A 108 4.03 -1.71 -4.68
N ASN A 109 4.77 -2.25 -3.71
CA ASN A 109 5.02 -3.68 -3.60
C ASN A 109 3.72 -4.46 -3.46
N MET A 110 2.83 -4.00 -2.57
CA MET A 110 1.50 -4.59 -2.37
C MET A 110 0.66 -4.54 -3.65
N SER A 111 0.77 -3.47 -4.45
CA SER A 111 0.07 -3.37 -5.74
C SER A 111 0.58 -4.40 -6.74
N ILE A 112 1.90 -4.62 -6.81
CA ILE A 112 2.51 -5.65 -7.67
C ILE A 112 2.08 -7.06 -7.25
N GLU A 113 2.04 -7.34 -5.96
CA GLU A 113 1.63 -8.63 -5.40
C GLU A 113 0.13 -8.88 -5.59
N ASN A 114 -0.69 -7.87 -5.33
CA ASN A 114 -2.14 -7.99 -5.43
C ASN A 114 -2.63 -8.15 -6.87
N ILE A 115 -2.03 -7.49 -7.86
CA ILE A 115 -2.40 -7.69 -9.26
C ILE A 115 -2.05 -9.12 -9.73
N ASP A 116 -1.01 -9.74 -9.17
CA ASP A 116 -0.70 -11.13 -9.44
C ASP A 116 -1.70 -12.09 -8.79
N LYS A 117 -2.10 -11.79 -7.57
CA LYS A 117 -2.97 -12.64 -6.75
C LYS A 117 -4.44 -12.54 -7.15
N TYR A 118 -4.95 -11.35 -7.38
CA TYR A 118 -6.38 -11.08 -7.56
C TYR A 118 -6.77 -10.69 -8.98
N GLY A 119 -5.84 -10.21 -9.82
CA GLY A 119 -6.10 -9.80 -11.19
C GLY A 119 -6.27 -10.99 -12.14
N THR A 120 -7.35 -11.76 -11.98
CA THR A 120 -7.62 -12.97 -12.76
C THR A 120 -8.39 -12.69 -14.05
N ASP A 121 -9.17 -11.61 -14.08
CA ASP A 121 -10.11 -11.29 -15.18
C ASP A 121 -9.52 -10.27 -16.16
N ILE A 122 -8.37 -9.65 -15.83
CA ILE A 122 -7.65 -8.76 -16.74
C ILE A 122 -6.77 -9.56 -17.69
N SER A 123 -6.58 -9.02 -18.91
CA SER A 123 -5.72 -9.66 -19.90
C SER A 123 -4.26 -9.73 -19.45
N ALA A 124 -3.50 -10.72 -19.94
CA ALA A 124 -2.10 -10.88 -19.60
C ALA A 124 -1.26 -9.64 -20.01
N ASP A 125 -1.59 -9.03 -21.13
CA ASP A 125 -0.90 -7.84 -21.65
C ASP A 125 -1.17 -6.61 -20.76
N GLU A 126 -2.41 -6.37 -20.37
CA GLU A 126 -2.76 -5.29 -19.44
C GLU A 126 -2.12 -5.50 -18.06
N LYS A 127 -2.12 -6.75 -17.57
CA LYS A 127 -1.44 -7.10 -16.32
C LYS A 127 0.05 -6.79 -16.37
N LEU A 128 0.70 -7.14 -17.49
CA LEU A 128 2.12 -6.85 -17.71
C LEU A 128 2.37 -5.34 -17.76
N GLN A 129 1.52 -4.59 -18.46
CA GLN A 129 1.62 -3.13 -18.54
C GLN A 129 1.49 -2.48 -17.17
N PHE A 130 0.46 -2.79 -16.39
CA PHE A 130 0.28 -2.24 -15.05
C PHE A 130 1.45 -2.58 -14.11
N LYS A 131 1.93 -3.82 -14.16
CA LYS A 131 3.11 -4.22 -13.39
C LYS A 131 4.36 -3.46 -13.79
N ALA A 132 4.54 -3.18 -15.08
CA ALA A 132 5.66 -2.38 -15.55
C ALA A 132 5.59 -0.94 -15.01
N GLU A 133 4.40 -0.33 -14.99
CA GLU A 133 4.19 0.99 -14.41
C GLU A 133 4.46 1.01 -12.89
N PHE A 134 3.96 0.06 -12.13
CA PHE A 134 4.27 -0.06 -10.70
C PHE A 134 5.78 -0.22 -10.44
N ARG A 135 6.45 -1.06 -11.24
CA ARG A 135 7.90 -1.23 -11.15
C ARG A 135 8.66 0.04 -11.50
N PHE A 136 8.21 0.76 -12.52
CA PHE A 136 8.78 2.05 -12.89
C PHE A 136 8.69 3.06 -11.74
N ILE A 137 7.52 3.19 -11.11
CA ILE A 137 7.35 4.09 -9.96
C ILE A 137 8.30 3.69 -8.83
N ARG A 138 8.42 2.39 -8.53
CA ARG A 138 9.33 1.88 -7.50
C ARG A 138 10.78 2.22 -7.81
N ALA A 139 11.21 1.97 -9.04
CA ALA A 139 12.55 2.27 -9.51
C ALA A 139 12.85 3.77 -9.39
N TYR A 140 11.93 4.62 -9.80
CA TYR A 140 12.07 6.06 -9.69
C TYR A 140 12.21 6.52 -8.22
N VAL A 141 11.37 6.01 -7.32
CA VAL A 141 11.44 6.33 -5.89
C VAL A 141 12.79 5.91 -5.30
N TYR A 142 13.28 4.71 -5.63
CA TYR A 142 14.60 4.26 -5.19
C TYR A 142 15.75 5.05 -5.79
N PHE A 143 15.66 5.42 -7.06
CA PHE A 143 16.65 6.29 -7.69
C PHE A 143 16.77 7.63 -6.96
N GLU A 144 15.64 8.25 -6.63
CA GLU A 144 15.62 9.50 -5.89
C GLU A 144 16.14 9.35 -4.44
N LEU A 145 15.86 8.22 -3.80
CA LEU A 145 16.41 7.91 -2.47
C LEU A 145 17.93 7.73 -2.52
N VAL A 146 18.44 6.88 -3.41
CA VAL A 146 19.88 6.58 -3.45
C VAL A 146 20.70 7.78 -3.86
N ARG A 147 20.20 8.60 -4.78
CA ARG A 147 20.85 9.83 -5.23
C ARG A 147 21.10 10.82 -4.08
N ARG A 148 20.21 10.83 -3.08
CA ARG A 148 20.30 11.76 -1.93
C ARG A 148 20.95 11.15 -0.71
N MET A 149 20.68 9.90 -0.43
CA MET A 149 20.99 9.24 0.84
C MET A 149 22.10 8.19 0.72
N GLY A 150 22.58 7.93 -0.50
CA GLY A 150 23.44 6.78 -0.74
C GLY A 150 22.70 5.47 -0.58
N GLY A 151 23.37 4.43 -0.12
CA GLY A 151 22.72 3.15 0.12
C GLY A 151 21.55 3.25 1.10
N VAL A 152 20.43 2.59 0.79
CA VAL A 152 19.19 2.56 1.60
C VAL A 152 18.68 1.13 1.70
N PRO A 153 17.80 0.79 2.66
CA PRO A 153 17.17 -0.53 2.70
C PRO A 153 16.40 -0.82 1.41
N LEU A 154 16.76 -1.91 0.72
CA LEU A 154 16.13 -2.34 -0.51
C LEU A 154 15.01 -3.34 -0.21
N ILE A 155 13.75 -2.90 -0.32
CA ILE A 155 12.55 -3.67 0.01
C ILE A 155 11.71 -3.82 -1.26
N THR A 156 11.64 -5.03 -1.79
CA THR A 156 10.96 -5.34 -3.05
C THR A 156 9.69 -6.16 -2.89
N THR A 157 9.37 -6.51 -1.64
CA THR A 157 8.17 -7.28 -1.24
C THR A 157 7.46 -6.56 -0.11
N THR A 158 6.18 -6.88 0.09
CA THR A 158 5.42 -6.38 1.23
C THR A 158 5.92 -7.03 2.52
N LEU A 159 6.32 -6.20 3.49
CA LEU A 159 6.70 -6.66 4.81
C LEU A 159 5.47 -6.65 5.72
N GLU A 160 5.14 -7.79 6.29
CA GLU A 160 4.03 -7.95 7.23
C GLU A 160 4.55 -8.41 8.59
N TYR A 161 4.03 -7.80 9.66
CA TYR A 161 4.34 -8.23 11.01
C TYR A 161 3.46 -9.42 11.39
N ASP A 162 4.08 -10.51 11.78
CA ASP A 162 3.42 -11.79 12.09
C ASP A 162 2.89 -11.91 13.53
N PHE A 163 3.00 -10.83 14.33
CA PHE A 163 2.60 -10.79 15.74
C PHE A 163 3.32 -11.79 16.65
N SER A 164 4.46 -12.34 16.21
CA SER A 164 5.28 -13.28 17.01
C SER A 164 5.95 -12.64 18.22
N GLY A 165 5.96 -11.32 18.29
CA GLY A 165 6.64 -10.55 19.34
C GLY A 165 8.11 -10.22 19.02
N ASP A 166 8.71 -10.83 18.02
CA ASP A 166 10.07 -10.53 17.54
C ASP A 166 10.04 -9.86 16.17
N PRO A 167 10.27 -8.53 16.05
CA PRO A 167 10.31 -7.83 14.77
C PRO A 167 11.67 -7.93 14.06
N SER A 168 12.61 -8.76 14.51
CA SER A 168 13.98 -8.82 13.96
C SER A 168 14.02 -9.14 12.48
N TYR A 169 13.09 -9.97 11.98
CA TYR A 169 12.96 -10.34 10.56
C TYR A 169 12.52 -9.18 9.66
N LEU A 170 11.99 -8.11 10.23
CA LEU A 170 11.63 -6.87 9.49
C LEU A 170 12.81 -5.91 9.34
N ARG A 171 13.93 -6.17 10.02
CA ARG A 171 15.12 -5.32 9.98
C ARG A 171 15.88 -5.57 8.69
N ASN A 172 15.79 -4.63 7.77
CA ASN A 172 16.53 -4.66 6.51
C ASN A 172 17.74 -3.73 6.62
N PRO A 173 18.97 -4.22 6.44
CA PRO A 173 20.17 -3.38 6.40
C PRO A 173 20.13 -2.49 5.15
N ARG A 174 20.96 -1.45 5.14
CA ARG A 174 21.17 -0.66 3.94
C ARG A 174 21.84 -1.50 2.86
N ALA A 175 21.27 -1.53 1.68
CA ALA A 175 21.89 -2.06 0.48
C ALA A 175 22.97 -1.08 -0.02
N LYS A 176 23.92 -1.56 -0.81
CA LYS A 176 24.89 -0.69 -1.47
C LYS A 176 24.23 0.04 -2.62
N GLU A 177 24.76 1.22 -2.97
CA GLU A 177 24.20 2.04 -4.06
C GLU A 177 24.07 1.28 -5.37
N HIS A 178 25.10 0.52 -5.79
CA HIS A 178 25.06 -0.24 -7.04
C HIS A 178 23.96 -1.30 -7.03
N GLU A 179 23.69 -1.94 -5.89
CA GLU A 179 22.61 -2.95 -5.78
C GLU A 179 21.23 -2.34 -6.01
N ILE A 180 21.07 -1.05 -5.67
CA ILE A 180 19.82 -0.33 -5.89
C ILE A 180 19.71 0.11 -7.35
N TYR A 181 20.81 0.57 -7.96
CA TYR A 181 20.84 0.93 -9.39
C TYR A 181 20.62 -0.28 -10.30
N ASP A 182 21.12 -1.44 -9.92
CA ASP A 182 20.93 -2.67 -10.69
C ASP A 182 19.47 -3.19 -10.67
N LEU A 183 18.69 -2.75 -9.69
CA LEU A 183 17.26 -3.10 -9.59
C LEU A 183 16.36 -2.18 -10.46
N SER A 184 16.81 -0.98 -10.75
CA SER A 184 16.02 0.06 -11.44
C SER A 184 16.02 -0.08 -13.00
#